data_0896e5b8eebd4fb570ccf8a9567200af
#
_entry.id   0896e5b8eebd4fb570ccf8a9567200af
#
_cell.length_a   1.000
_cell.length_b   1.000
_cell.length_c   1.000
_cell.angle_alpha   90.00
_cell.angle_beta   90.00
_cell.angle_gamma   90.00
#
_symmetry.space_group_name_H-M   'P 1'
#
loop_
_entity.id
_entity.type
_entity.pdbx_description
1 polymer ?
#
loop_
_entity_poly.entity_id
_entity_poly.type
_entity_poly.pdbx_seq_one_letter_code
_entity_poly.pdbx_strand_id
1 'polypeptide(L)'
;MCIRDRKYDVSIDCITISKNQYDFTKKRIFKSGLNNKVNVKFLDYRDLKDKYDHVASIEMIEAVGENYMDKYFQTIKKVLNNNGTAAIQGIVIKNELFERYRANEDFIQKYIFPVSYTHLTLPTN
;
A
#
# COMPACT_ATOMS: atom_id res chain seq x y z
N MET A 1 -10.26 -1.36 -7.55
CA MET A 1 -10.89 -1.30 -6.21
C MET A 1 -12.39 -1.55 -6.28
N CYS A 2 -13.17 -0.79 -7.03
CA CYS A 2 -14.64 -0.88 -7.01
C CYS A 2 -15.30 -2.18 -7.54
N ILE A 3 -14.57 -3.10 -8.18
CA ILE A 3 -15.15 -4.35 -8.70
C ILE A 3 -15.30 -5.40 -7.60
N ARG A 4 -14.36 -5.46 -6.66
CA ARG A 4 -14.41 -6.39 -5.51
C ARG A 4 -15.54 -6.04 -4.55
N ASP A 5 -15.73 -4.77 -4.28
CA ASP A 5 -16.69 -4.25 -3.30
C ASP A 5 -18.15 -4.49 -3.71
N ARG A 6 -18.40 -4.60 -5.02
CA ARG A 6 -19.72 -4.93 -5.56
C ARG A 6 -20.02 -6.44 -5.53
N LYS A 7 -18.97 -7.25 -5.64
CA LYS A 7 -19.10 -8.70 -5.78
C LYS A 7 -19.15 -9.42 -4.43
N TYR A 8 -18.50 -8.86 -3.42
CA TYR A 8 -18.38 -9.49 -2.10
C TYR A 8 -19.02 -8.63 -1.02
N ASP A 9 -19.59 -9.28 -0.01
CA ASP A 9 -20.14 -8.60 1.16
C ASP A 9 -19.02 -8.35 2.19
N VAL A 10 -18.25 -7.29 1.94
CA VAL A 10 -17.10 -6.89 2.77
C VAL A 10 -17.19 -5.43 3.15
N SER A 11 -16.68 -5.09 4.33
CA SER A 11 -16.46 -3.71 4.77
C SER A 11 -14.99 -3.34 4.52
N ILE A 12 -14.74 -2.18 3.92
CA ILE A 12 -13.40 -1.76 3.50
C ILE A 12 -13.08 -0.38 4.05
N ASP A 13 -11.95 -0.26 4.74
CA ASP A 13 -11.28 1.00 5.02
C ASP A 13 -10.20 1.26 3.98
N CYS A 14 -10.33 2.35 3.24
CA CYS A 14 -9.30 2.83 2.32
C CYS A 14 -8.56 4.00 2.96
N ILE A 15 -7.25 3.95 2.98
CA ILE A 15 -6.41 5.04 3.51
C ILE A 15 -5.58 5.69 2.42
N THR A 16 -5.33 6.96 2.55
CA THR A 16 -4.39 7.73 1.72
C THR A 16 -3.96 9.01 2.42
N ILE A 17 -2.74 9.45 2.15
CA ILE A 17 -2.22 10.76 2.56
C ILE A 17 -2.35 11.82 1.46
N SER A 18 -2.82 11.45 0.28
CA SER A 18 -3.05 12.37 -0.82
C SER A 18 -4.48 12.94 -0.77
N LYS A 19 -4.59 14.24 -0.58
CA LYS A 19 -5.88 14.93 -0.56
C LYS A 19 -6.67 14.72 -1.86
N ASN A 20 -6.00 14.79 -2.99
CA ASN A 20 -6.62 14.58 -4.30
C ASN A 20 -7.17 13.16 -4.46
N GLN A 21 -6.41 12.13 -4.03
CA GLN A 21 -6.87 10.74 -4.05
C GLN A 21 -8.05 10.53 -3.11
N TYR A 22 -8.00 11.12 -1.92
CA TYR A 22 -9.09 11.07 -0.95
C TYR A 22 -10.38 11.61 -1.55
N ASP A 23 -10.36 12.84 -2.08
CA ASP A 23 -11.54 13.50 -2.63
C ASP A 23 -12.08 12.76 -3.86
N PHE A 24 -11.19 12.30 -4.75
CA PHE A 24 -11.56 11.50 -5.91
C PHE A 24 -12.24 10.18 -5.50
N THR A 25 -11.63 9.47 -4.55
CA THR A 25 -12.13 8.17 -4.09
C THR A 25 -13.48 8.31 -3.40
N LYS A 26 -13.66 9.31 -2.55
CA LYS A 26 -14.97 9.60 -1.92
C LYS A 26 -16.06 9.84 -2.95
N LYS A 27 -15.80 10.70 -3.94
CA LYS A 27 -16.75 10.96 -5.02
C LYS A 27 -17.11 9.69 -5.80
N ARG A 28 -16.12 8.84 -6.07
CA ARG A 28 -16.32 7.59 -6.80
C ARG A 28 -17.17 6.59 -6.02
N ILE A 29 -16.90 6.42 -4.72
CA ILE A 29 -17.66 5.55 -3.83
C ILE A 29 -19.10 6.02 -3.72
N PHE A 30 -19.30 7.32 -3.53
CA PHE A 30 -20.64 7.92 -3.50
C PHE A 30 -21.43 7.61 -4.78
N LYS A 31 -20.85 7.91 -5.96
CA LYS A 31 -21.48 7.63 -7.26
C LYS A 31 -21.77 6.14 -7.49
N SER A 32 -21.04 5.26 -6.83
CA SER A 32 -21.21 3.80 -6.93
C SER A 32 -22.20 3.23 -5.91
N GLY A 33 -22.76 4.05 -5.01
CA GLY A 33 -23.68 3.59 -3.96
C GLY A 33 -23.02 2.70 -2.92
N LEU A 34 -21.70 2.84 -2.70
CA LEU A 34 -20.93 1.96 -1.82
C LEU A 34 -20.60 2.58 -0.45
N ASN A 35 -21.23 3.69 -0.08
CA ASN A 35 -20.94 4.42 1.16
C ASN A 35 -21.12 3.58 2.42
N ASN A 36 -21.99 2.58 2.37
CA ASN A 36 -22.27 1.71 3.51
C ASN A 36 -21.20 0.64 3.73
N LYS A 37 -20.38 0.38 2.70
CA LYS A 37 -19.38 -0.70 2.70
C LYS A 37 -17.94 -0.20 2.65
N VAL A 38 -17.72 1.00 2.11
CA VAL A 38 -16.38 1.53 1.89
C VAL A 38 -16.23 2.88 2.57
N ASN A 39 -15.34 2.93 3.53
CA ASN A 39 -14.95 4.14 4.25
C ASN A 39 -13.58 4.61 3.73
N VAL A 40 -13.45 5.91 3.44
CA VAL A 40 -12.18 6.50 3.00
C VAL A 40 -11.66 7.40 4.11
N LYS A 41 -10.46 7.13 4.59
CA LYS A 41 -9.79 7.87 5.66
C LYS A 41 -8.59 8.64 5.07
N PHE A 42 -8.49 9.92 5.37
CA PHE A 42 -7.29 10.70 5.13
C PHE A 42 -6.32 10.45 6.29
N LEU A 43 -5.46 9.45 6.13
CA LEU A 43 -4.66 8.92 7.23
C LEU A 43 -3.36 8.31 6.70
N ASP A 44 -2.29 8.52 7.46
CA ASP A 44 -1.03 7.80 7.26
C ASP A 44 -1.17 6.35 7.75
N TYR A 45 -0.63 5.38 6.99
CA TYR A 45 -0.69 3.96 7.36
C TYR A 45 -0.07 3.68 8.74
N ARG A 46 0.90 4.49 9.16
CA ARG A 46 1.59 4.37 10.44
C ARG A 46 0.68 4.64 11.64
N ASP A 47 -0.38 5.40 11.43
CA ASP A 47 -1.35 5.81 12.45
C ASP A 47 -2.56 4.88 12.54
N LEU A 48 -2.60 3.82 11.72
CA LEU A 48 -3.65 2.80 11.80
C LEU A 48 -3.66 2.13 13.18
N LYS A 49 -4.85 2.07 13.79
CA LYS A 49 -5.08 1.45 15.09
C LYS A 49 -6.07 0.30 15.05
N ASP A 50 -6.96 0.32 14.08
CA ASP A 50 -8.00 -0.68 13.92
C ASP A 50 -7.43 -2.04 13.50
N LYS A 51 -8.20 -3.09 13.72
CA LYS A 51 -7.85 -4.46 13.36
C LYS A 51 -8.65 -4.90 12.14
N TYR A 52 -8.01 -5.69 11.29
CA TYR A 52 -8.59 -6.15 10.01
C TYR A 52 -8.31 -7.64 9.80
N ASP A 53 -9.26 -8.32 9.16
CA ASP A 53 -9.07 -9.71 8.77
C ASP A 53 -8.18 -9.82 7.53
N HIS A 54 -8.22 -8.78 6.67
CA HIS A 54 -7.43 -8.74 5.45
C HIS A 54 -6.87 -7.35 5.21
N VAL A 55 -5.61 -7.30 4.77
CA VAL A 55 -4.93 -6.07 4.34
C VAL A 55 -4.52 -6.23 2.88
N ALA A 56 -4.80 -5.21 2.07
CA ALA A 56 -4.29 -5.12 0.70
C ALA A 56 -3.47 -3.86 0.52
N SER A 57 -2.22 -4.01 0.11
CA SER A 57 -1.32 -2.90 -0.22
C SER A 57 -0.84 -3.06 -1.65
N ILE A 58 -1.24 -2.13 -2.52
CA ILE A 58 -0.99 -2.20 -3.96
C ILE A 58 -0.12 -1.01 -4.36
N GLU A 59 1.10 -1.30 -4.80
CA GLU A 59 2.08 -0.31 -5.29
C GLU A 59 2.31 0.86 -4.29
N MET A 60 2.21 0.57 -3.00
CA MET A 60 2.48 1.54 -1.96
C MET A 60 3.91 1.41 -1.44
N ILE A 61 4.46 0.20 -1.48
CA ILE A 61 5.76 -0.12 -0.90
C ILE A 61 6.88 0.69 -1.57
N GLU A 62 6.72 1.04 -2.85
CA GLU A 62 7.63 1.87 -3.63
C GLU A 62 7.82 3.28 -3.03
N ALA A 63 6.82 3.78 -2.33
CA ALA A 63 6.85 5.09 -1.70
C ALA A 63 7.27 5.05 -0.22
N VAL A 64 7.52 3.86 0.35
CA VAL A 64 7.86 3.71 1.78
C VAL A 64 9.31 4.08 2.06
N GLY A 65 10.23 3.74 1.15
CA GLY A 65 11.67 3.91 1.33
C GLY A 65 12.30 2.84 2.24
N GLU A 66 13.58 2.54 1.99
CA GLU A 66 14.33 1.46 2.63
C GLU A 66 14.31 1.55 4.16
N ASN A 67 14.55 2.74 4.70
CA ASN A 67 14.63 2.99 6.15
C ASN A 67 13.31 2.74 6.90
N TYR A 68 12.20 2.67 6.20
CA TYR A 68 10.86 2.49 6.80
C TYR A 68 10.24 1.13 6.50
N MET A 69 10.95 0.24 5.81
CA MET A 69 10.46 -1.09 5.44
C MET A 69 10.03 -1.90 6.66
N ASP A 70 10.87 -1.97 7.69
CA ASP A 70 10.55 -2.68 8.92
C ASP A 70 9.29 -2.11 9.57
N LYS A 71 9.16 -0.80 9.62
CA LYS A 71 7.99 -0.14 10.17
C LYS A 71 6.73 -0.45 9.37
N TYR A 72 6.84 -0.53 8.06
CA TYR A 72 5.75 -0.89 7.17
C TYR A 72 5.23 -2.31 7.47
N PHE A 73 6.11 -3.31 7.51
CA PHE A 73 5.72 -4.68 7.81
C PHE A 73 5.22 -4.86 9.25
N GLN A 74 5.84 -4.18 10.22
CA GLN A 74 5.36 -4.17 11.61
C GLN A 74 3.96 -3.58 11.71
N THR A 75 3.67 -2.52 10.95
CA THR A 75 2.33 -1.93 10.94
C THR A 75 1.30 -2.89 10.35
N ILE A 76 1.60 -3.54 9.22
CA ILE A 76 0.71 -4.56 8.63
C ILE A 76 0.45 -5.68 9.66
N LYS A 77 1.50 -6.22 10.28
CA LYS A 77 1.36 -7.24 11.32
C LYS A 77 0.52 -6.75 12.51
N LYS A 78 0.72 -5.51 12.93
CA LYS A 78 -0.01 -4.91 14.05
C LYS A 78 -1.51 -4.78 13.77
N VAL A 79 -1.90 -4.43 12.54
CA VAL A 79 -3.31 -4.20 12.19
C VAL A 79 -4.05 -5.46 11.75
N LEU A 80 -3.36 -6.56 11.51
CA LEU A 80 -3.99 -7.85 11.23
C LEU A 80 -4.55 -8.49 12.50
N ASN A 81 -5.74 -9.08 12.37
CA ASN A 81 -6.30 -10.00 13.35
C ASN A 81 -5.49 -11.31 13.38
N ASN A 82 -5.70 -12.13 14.42
CA ASN A 82 -5.18 -13.50 14.45
C ASN A 82 -5.73 -14.26 13.23
N ASN A 83 -4.86 -14.93 12.49
CA ASN A 83 -5.17 -15.61 11.23
C ASN A 83 -5.55 -14.66 10.05
N GLY A 84 -5.36 -13.36 10.21
CA GLY A 84 -5.55 -12.40 9.12
C GLY A 84 -4.50 -12.56 8.03
N THR A 85 -4.83 -12.13 6.81
CA THR A 85 -3.93 -12.24 5.64
C THR A 85 -3.60 -10.89 5.06
N ALA A 86 -2.38 -10.74 4.53
CA ALA A 86 -1.98 -9.55 3.78
C ALA A 86 -1.65 -9.91 2.34
N ALA A 87 -2.17 -9.13 1.39
CA ALA A 87 -1.78 -9.17 -0.01
C ALA A 87 -1.00 -7.90 -0.35
N ILE A 88 0.26 -8.07 -0.74
CA ILE A 88 1.14 -6.95 -1.08
C ILE A 88 1.53 -7.11 -2.54
N GLN A 89 1.26 -6.08 -3.34
CA GLN A 89 1.75 -5.95 -4.70
C GLN A 89 2.80 -4.85 -4.72
N GLY A 90 3.96 -5.15 -5.27
CA GLY A 90 5.06 -4.19 -5.42
C GLY A 90 5.92 -4.54 -6.62
N ILE A 91 6.68 -3.57 -7.10
CA ILE A 91 7.68 -3.76 -8.14
C ILE A 91 8.96 -4.28 -7.48
N VAL A 92 9.51 -5.36 -8.01
CA VAL A 92 10.75 -5.95 -7.52
C VAL A 92 11.81 -5.96 -8.61
N ILE A 93 13.07 -5.89 -8.21
CA ILE A 93 14.22 -6.00 -9.11
C ILE A 93 15.01 -7.28 -8.80
N LYS A 94 15.72 -7.81 -9.78
CA LYS A 94 16.63 -8.94 -9.55
C LYS A 94 17.77 -8.53 -8.62
N ASN A 95 18.12 -9.41 -7.68
CA ASN A 95 19.19 -9.16 -6.70
C ASN A 95 20.52 -8.73 -7.36
N GLU A 96 20.87 -9.36 -8.47
CA GLU A 96 22.11 -9.07 -9.23
C GLU A 96 22.18 -7.63 -9.78
N LEU A 97 21.01 -7.02 -9.98
CA LEU A 97 20.90 -5.64 -10.49
C LEU A 97 20.81 -4.61 -9.37
N PHE A 98 20.63 -5.05 -8.13
CA PHE A 98 20.36 -4.17 -7.01
C PHE A 98 21.46 -3.15 -6.75
N GLU A 99 22.70 -3.61 -6.58
CA GLU A 99 23.83 -2.72 -6.27
C GLU A 99 24.06 -1.71 -7.40
N ARG A 100 23.91 -2.14 -8.65
CA ARG A 100 23.99 -1.25 -9.80
C ARG A 100 22.88 -0.21 -9.82
N TYR A 101 21.67 -0.62 -9.49
CA TYR A 101 20.51 0.26 -9.44
C TYR A 101 20.59 1.25 -8.26
N ARG A 102 21.11 0.80 -7.12
CA ARG A 102 21.37 1.63 -5.95
C ARG A 102 22.45 2.69 -6.18
N ALA A 103 23.48 2.36 -6.97
CA ALA A 103 24.59 3.25 -7.26
C ALA A 103 24.30 4.32 -8.33
N ASN A 104 23.27 4.12 -9.15
CA ASN A 104 22.93 5.00 -10.26
C ASN A 104 21.46 5.43 -10.15
N GLU A 105 21.24 6.71 -9.89
CA GLU A 105 19.88 7.28 -9.92
C GLU A 105 19.34 7.22 -11.35
N ASP A 106 18.21 6.53 -11.52
CA ASP A 106 17.48 6.54 -12.78
C ASP A 106 16.40 7.64 -12.80
N PHE A 107 15.71 7.75 -13.94
CA PHE A 107 14.63 8.72 -14.13
C PHE A 107 13.51 8.53 -13.10
N ILE A 108 13.18 7.29 -12.75
CA ILE A 108 12.07 6.96 -11.83
C ILE A 108 12.45 7.38 -10.41
N GLN A 109 13.68 7.07 -9.97
CA GLN A 109 14.19 7.50 -8.67
C GLN A 109 14.26 9.03 -8.56
N LYS A 110 14.71 9.68 -9.63
CA LYS A 110 14.92 11.13 -9.61
C LYS A 110 13.62 11.94 -9.65
N TYR A 111 12.63 11.50 -10.43
CA TYR A 111 11.47 12.35 -10.76
C TYR A 111 10.12 11.80 -10.32
N ILE A 112 10.00 10.51 -10.08
CA ILE A 112 8.71 9.88 -9.76
C ILE A 112 8.65 9.45 -8.30
N PHE A 113 9.68 8.76 -7.81
CA PHE A 113 9.79 8.29 -6.45
C PHE A 113 11.14 8.66 -5.82
N PRO A 114 11.40 9.93 -5.51
CA PRO A 114 12.71 10.40 -5.07
C PRO A 114 13.16 9.84 -3.71
N VAL A 115 12.31 9.12 -3.00
CA VAL A 115 12.63 8.46 -1.72
C VAL A 115 12.60 6.93 -1.82
N SER A 116 12.35 6.40 -3.01
CA SER A 116 12.12 4.98 -3.22
C SER A 116 13.39 4.26 -3.65
N TYR A 117 14.09 3.71 -2.68
CA TYR A 117 14.95 2.54 -2.94
C TYR A 117 14.12 1.30 -2.65
N THR A 118 13.21 0.95 -3.55
CA THR A 118 12.37 -0.23 -3.34
C THR A 118 13.14 -1.48 -3.71
N HIS A 119 13.66 -2.13 -2.70
CA HIS A 119 14.21 -3.46 -2.84
C HIS A 119 13.55 -4.39 -1.85
N LEU A 120 12.54 -5.07 -2.34
CA LEU A 120 12.17 -6.35 -1.78
C LEU A 120 13.04 -7.39 -2.49
N THR A 121 14.09 -7.82 -1.82
CA THR A 121 14.73 -9.08 -2.16
C THR A 121 13.77 -10.18 -1.75
N LEU A 122 13.19 -10.87 -2.71
CA LEU A 122 12.50 -12.12 -2.40
C LEU A 122 13.57 -13.11 -1.91
N PRO A 123 13.35 -13.80 -0.76
CA PRO A 123 14.24 -14.87 -0.38
C PRO A 123 14.24 -15.91 -1.50
N THR A 124 15.39 -16.10 -2.13
CA THR A 124 15.62 -17.22 -3.04
C THR A 124 15.80 -18.46 -2.18
N ASN A 125 14.81 -19.33 -2.15
CA ASN A 125 14.96 -20.72 -1.68
C ASN A 125 15.81 -21.48 -2.69
#